data_450eb985486ec23771044dda6c388218
#
_entry.id   450eb985486ec23771044dda6c388218
#
_cell.length_a   1.000
_cell.length_b   1.000
_cell.length_c   1.000
_cell.angle_alpha   90.00
_cell.angle_beta   90.00
_cell.angle_gamma   90.00
#
_symmetry.space_group_name_H-M   'P 1'
#
loop_
_entity.id
_entity.type
_entity.pdbx_description
1 polymer ?
#
loop_
_entity_poly.entity_id
_entity_poly.type
_entity_poly.pdbx_seq_one_letter_code
_entity_poly.pdbx_strand_id
1 'polypeptide(L)' 'MGFPCLRVDGRFFASLDRSTHHLIVKLPARRVGALVTSGQGLPFTPNGRVFREWVAVPVADPDTWRALMEEAKQFAGA' A
#
# COMPACT_ATOMS: atom_id res chain seq x y z
N MET A 1 10.80 8.85 -15.62
CA MET A 1 9.70 9.23 -14.79
C MET A 1 9.28 8.10 -13.84
N GLY A 2 9.21 8.35 -12.56
CA GLY A 2 8.84 7.33 -11.60
C GLY A 2 7.34 7.11 -11.48
N PHE A 3 6.96 6.27 -10.55
CA PHE A 3 5.56 6.03 -10.22
C PHE A 3 5.00 7.24 -9.47
N PRO A 4 3.69 7.49 -9.56
CA PRO A 4 3.06 8.45 -8.66
C PRO A 4 3.19 7.93 -7.24
N CYS A 5 3.89 8.72 -6.41
CA CYS A 5 4.11 8.38 -5.01
C CYS A 5 3.61 9.50 -4.14
N LEU A 6 2.94 9.14 -3.04
CA LEU A 6 2.43 10.10 -2.07
C LEU A 6 3.28 10.08 -0.82
N ARG A 7 3.54 11.26 -0.26
CA ARG A 7 4.38 11.43 0.93
C ARG A 7 3.68 12.25 1.98
N VAL A 8 4.03 11.99 3.23
CA VAL A 8 3.68 12.84 4.37
C VAL A 8 4.94 13.01 5.21
N ASP A 9 5.31 14.26 5.49
CA ASP A 9 6.53 14.61 6.25
C ASP A 9 7.78 13.92 5.66
N GLY A 10 7.88 13.88 4.34
CA GLY A 10 9.01 13.28 3.64
C GLY A 10 8.98 11.75 3.56
N ARG A 11 7.96 11.10 4.10
CA ARG A 11 7.84 9.64 4.12
C ARG A 11 6.82 9.18 3.08
N PHE A 12 7.20 8.19 2.30
CA PHE A 12 6.26 7.58 1.35
C PHE A 12 5.20 6.78 2.09
N PHE A 13 3.95 6.91 1.69
CA PHE A 13 2.87 6.10 2.26
C PHE A 13 2.02 5.41 1.20
N ALA A 14 2.09 5.82 -0.05
CA ALA A 14 1.33 5.19 -1.12
C ALA A 14 2.04 5.36 -2.45
N SER A 15 1.81 4.41 -3.34
CA SER A 15 2.37 4.43 -4.69
C SER A 15 1.46 3.61 -5.59
N LEU A 16 1.49 3.90 -6.89
CA LEU A 16 0.77 3.10 -7.88
C LEU A 16 1.78 2.29 -8.68
N ASP A 17 1.62 0.97 -8.70
CA ASP A 17 2.45 0.10 -9.53
C ASP A 17 1.94 0.15 -10.96
N ARG A 18 2.77 0.67 -11.87
CA ARG A 18 2.37 0.87 -13.26
C ARG A 18 2.24 -0.43 -14.04
N SER A 19 2.96 -1.45 -13.67
CA SER A 19 2.91 -2.73 -14.40
C SER A 19 1.71 -3.56 -14.02
N THR A 20 1.25 -3.50 -12.77
CA THR A 20 0.13 -4.30 -12.28
C THR A 20 -1.13 -3.46 -12.09
N HIS A 21 -1.00 -2.13 -12.05
CA HIS A 21 -2.08 -1.19 -11.71
C HIS A 21 -2.58 -1.38 -10.28
N HIS A 22 -1.75 -1.97 -9.41
CA HIS A 22 -2.10 -2.13 -8.01
C HIS A 22 -1.74 -0.88 -7.22
N LEU A 23 -2.57 -0.55 -6.24
CA LEU A 23 -2.24 0.46 -5.25
C LEU A 23 -1.31 -0.18 -4.22
N ILE A 24 -0.17 0.46 -3.96
CA ILE A 24 0.78 -0.01 -2.94
C ILE A 24 0.70 0.98 -1.78
N VAL A 25 0.37 0.49 -0.59
CA VAL A 25 0.24 1.36 0.59
C VAL A 25 1.06 0.83 1.76
N LYS A 26 1.54 1.76 2.58
CA LYS A 26 2.31 1.43 3.78
C LYS A 26 1.39 1.42 4.99
N LEU A 27 1.30 0.28 5.64
CA LEU A 27 0.44 0.07 6.80
C LEU A 27 1.20 -0.73 7.86
N PRO A 28 0.74 -0.72 9.13
CA PRO A 28 1.35 -1.59 10.12
C PRO A 28 1.34 -3.05 9.68
N ALA A 29 2.38 -3.79 10.05
CA ALA A 29 2.53 -5.19 9.61
C ALA A 29 1.30 -6.03 9.93
N ARG A 30 0.69 -5.83 11.08
CA ARG A 30 -0.51 -6.55 11.49
C ARG A 30 -1.70 -6.24 10.56
N ARG A 31 -1.81 -4.98 10.11
CA ARG A 31 -2.86 -4.57 9.19
C ARG A 31 -2.65 -5.18 7.81
N VAL A 32 -1.39 -5.19 7.35
CA VAL A 32 -1.02 -5.84 6.09
C VAL A 32 -1.39 -7.33 6.14
N GLY A 33 -1.05 -8.01 7.23
CA GLY A 33 -1.41 -9.41 7.42
C GLY A 33 -2.91 -9.66 7.35
N ALA A 34 -3.70 -8.78 7.96
CA ALA A 34 -5.16 -8.90 7.94
C ALA A 34 -5.71 -8.74 6.51
N LEU A 35 -5.18 -7.78 5.75
CA LEU A 35 -5.63 -7.57 4.38
C LEU A 35 -5.27 -8.75 3.48
N VAL A 36 -4.07 -9.30 3.64
CA VAL A 36 -3.65 -10.47 2.87
C VAL A 36 -4.51 -11.68 3.22
N THR A 37 -4.75 -11.91 4.50
CA THR A 37 -5.56 -13.04 4.96
C THR A 37 -7.00 -12.96 4.46
N SER A 38 -7.58 -11.76 4.43
CA SER A 38 -8.96 -11.57 3.97
C SER A 38 -9.09 -11.59 2.44
N GLY A 39 -7.98 -11.61 1.71
CA GLY A 39 -8.00 -11.58 0.25
C GLY A 39 -8.13 -10.19 -0.36
N GLN A 40 -8.13 -9.14 0.45
CA GLN A 40 -8.24 -7.77 -0.04
C GLN A 40 -6.90 -7.19 -0.50
N GLY A 41 -5.79 -7.80 -0.08
CA GLY A 41 -4.47 -7.35 -0.44
C GLY A 41 -3.55 -8.50 -0.78
N LEU A 42 -2.45 -8.18 -1.45
CA LEU A 42 -1.42 -9.15 -1.80
C LEU A 42 -0.11 -8.73 -1.14
N PRO A 43 0.75 -9.70 -0.76
CA PRO A 43 2.07 -9.35 -0.23
C PRO A 43 2.84 -8.53 -1.27
N PHE A 44 3.50 -7.48 -0.83
CA PHE A 44 4.38 -6.71 -1.70
C PHE A 44 5.77 -7.31 -1.65
N THR A 45 6.18 -7.94 -2.76
CA THR A 45 7.42 -8.73 -2.80
C THR A 45 8.30 -8.35 -3.98
N PRO A 46 8.78 -7.09 -4.07
CA PRO A 46 9.66 -6.70 -5.15
C PRO A 46 10.97 -7.48 -5.06
N ASN A 47 11.39 -8.05 -6.19
CA ASN A 47 12.62 -8.83 -6.28
C ASN A 47 12.66 -10.02 -5.30
N GLY A 48 11.49 -10.59 -5.00
CA GLY A 48 11.38 -11.73 -4.11
C GLY A 48 11.52 -11.41 -2.62
N ARG A 49 11.64 -10.14 -2.27
CA ARG A 49 11.80 -9.70 -0.90
C ARG A 49 10.47 -9.26 -0.31
N VAL A 50 10.08 -9.80 0.83
CA VAL A 50 8.79 -9.46 1.48
C VAL A 50 8.95 -8.17 2.28
N PHE A 51 8.11 -7.19 1.98
CA PHE A 51 8.02 -5.96 2.75
C PHE A 51 6.77 -6.03 3.64
N ARG A 52 6.97 -6.24 4.94
CA ARG A 52 5.88 -6.53 5.87
C ARG A 52 4.93 -5.36 6.11
N GLU A 53 5.40 -4.14 5.91
CA GLU A 53 4.61 -2.93 6.11
C GLU A 53 4.12 -2.33 4.81
N TRP A 54 4.12 -3.10 3.74
CA TRP A 54 3.61 -2.69 2.44
C TRP A 54 2.69 -3.75 1.90
N VAL A 55 1.58 -3.32 1.31
CA VAL A 55 0.60 -4.24 0.73
C VAL A 55 0.16 -3.73 -0.64
N ALA A 56 -0.02 -4.66 -1.57
CA ALA A 56 -0.55 -4.36 -2.90
C ALA A 56 -2.04 -4.60 -2.91
N VAL A 57 -2.82 -3.63 -3.39
CA VAL A 57 -4.28 -3.72 -3.44
C VAL A 57 -4.71 -3.80 -4.90
N PRO A 58 -5.07 -5.00 -5.39
CA PRO A 58 -5.33 -5.21 -6.81
C PRO A 58 -6.69 -4.69 -7.28
N VAL A 59 -7.65 -4.54 -6.39
CA VAL A 59 -9.00 -4.13 -6.77
C VAL A 59 -9.08 -2.61 -6.86
N ALA A 60 -9.44 -2.10 -8.03
CA ALA A 60 -9.51 -0.66 -8.27
C ALA A 60 -10.87 -0.11 -7.81
N ASP A 61 -11.08 -0.05 -6.51
CA ASP A 61 -12.27 0.53 -5.89
C ASP A 61 -11.87 1.88 -5.29
N PRO A 62 -12.35 3.01 -5.84
CA PRO A 62 -11.93 4.33 -5.36
C PRO A 62 -12.20 4.56 -3.88
N ASP A 63 -13.30 4.06 -3.35
CA ASP A 63 -13.62 4.25 -1.94
C ASP A 63 -12.68 3.46 -1.04
N THR A 64 -12.40 2.21 -1.40
CA THR A 64 -11.44 1.37 -0.67
C THR A 64 -10.03 1.98 -0.74
N TRP A 65 -9.62 2.42 -1.92
CA TRP A 65 -8.30 3.04 -2.09
C TRP A 65 -8.17 4.30 -1.24
N ARG A 66 -9.21 5.15 -1.24
CA ARG A 66 -9.19 6.38 -0.46
C ARG A 66 -9.06 6.08 1.03
N ALA A 67 -9.82 5.11 1.52
CA ALA A 67 -9.77 4.73 2.93
C ALA A 67 -8.39 4.18 3.31
N LEU A 68 -7.81 3.33 2.47
CA LEU A 68 -6.49 2.75 2.74
C LEU A 68 -5.38 3.80 2.63
N MET A 69 -5.48 4.72 1.68
CA MET A 69 -4.51 5.81 1.56
C MET A 69 -4.56 6.73 2.77
N GLU A 70 -5.74 7.03 3.30
CA GLU A 70 -5.88 7.84 4.51
C GLU A 70 -5.28 7.12 5.71
N GLU A 71 -5.55 5.84 5.84
CA GLU A 71 -4.98 5.01 6.89
C GLU A 71 -3.44 4.99 6.80
N ALA A 72 -2.91 4.81 5.60
CA ALA A 72 -1.48 4.80 5.36
C ALA A 72 -0.83 6.14 5.66
N LYS A 73 -1.49 7.22 5.30
CA LYS A 73 -0.99 8.57 5.58
C LYS A 73 -0.87 8.80 7.07
N GLN A 74 -1.86 8.39 7.85
CA GLN A 74 -1.82 8.53 9.29
C GLN A 74 -0.70 7.69 9.91
N PHE A 75 -0.52 6.48 9.42
CA PHE A 75 0.56 5.62 9.91
C PHE A 75 1.93 6.21 9.61
N ALA A 76 2.15 6.70 8.40
CA ALA A 76 3.46 7.25 8.01
C ALA A 76 3.76 8.57 8.72
N GLY A 77 2.73 9.35 9.06
CA GLY A 77 2.89 10.62 9.74
C GLY A 77 2.92 10.52 11.26
N ALA A 78 2.73 9.33 11.80
CA ALA A 78 2.66 9.14 13.25
C ALA A 78 4.03 9.24 13.91
#